data_a2b6a2bb2909d4b4c86105333d1385a5
#
_entry.id   a2b6a2bb2909d4b4c86105333d1385a5
#
_cell.length_a   1.000
_cell.length_b   1.000
_cell.length_c   1.000
_cell.angle_alpha   90.00
_cell.angle_beta   90.00
_cell.angle_gamma   90.00
#
_symmetry.space_group_name_H-M   'P 1'
#
loop_
_entity.id
_entity.type
_entity.pdbx_description
1 polymer ?
#
loop_
_entity_poly.entity_id
_entity_poly.type
_entity_poly.pdbx_seq_one_letter_code
_entity_poly.pdbx_strand_id
1 'polypeptide(L)'
;MVQDGKWELQNLKFVGEFMEVNGLSTTMIAEKLGISRQSVYYWLKKDDAMMSNIYAIFETYGLKIRFDLVEEGVQESPMKIPGVGLATKKPRIGFFESYIKRMGIKREQVAEMFGVKKCTVDHWFQFDDCFFSYICKFAQLKGLEVKYTVSRIND
;
A
#
# COMPACT_ATOMS: atom_id res chain seq x y z
N MET A 1 -16.79 6.26 23.05
CA MET A 1 -17.01 6.27 22.31
C MET A 1 -16.31 6.36 21.12
N VAL A 2 -16.82 6.16 20.23
CA VAL A 2 -16.15 6.12 19.02
C VAL A 2 -15.76 7.44 18.57
N GLN A 3 -14.60 7.56 18.16
CA GLN A 3 -14.13 8.74 17.56
C GLN A 3 -14.32 8.54 16.11
N ASP A 4 -15.39 9.02 15.62
CA ASP A 4 -15.87 8.64 14.32
C ASP A 4 -14.85 8.69 13.22
N GLY A 5 -14.15 9.75 13.09
CA GLY A 5 -13.22 9.86 11.99
C GLY A 5 -12.01 8.97 12.11
N LYS A 6 -11.71 8.52 13.30
CA LYS A 6 -10.48 7.75 13.51
C LYS A 6 -10.58 6.33 13.00
N TRP A 7 -11.79 5.81 12.93
CA TRP A 7 -11.94 4.45 12.46
C TRP A 7 -11.58 4.29 11.00
N GLU A 8 -11.71 5.37 10.26
CA GLU A 8 -11.41 5.34 8.85
C GLU A 8 -9.94 5.56 8.55
N LEU A 9 -9.20 6.01 9.57
CA LEU A 9 -7.79 6.33 9.39
C LEU A 9 -6.93 5.28 10.06
N GLN A 10 -6.95 4.08 9.51
CA GLN A 10 -6.15 2.99 10.04
C GLN A 10 -5.40 2.28 8.92
N ASN A 11 -5.01 3.04 7.91
CA ASN A 11 -4.32 2.49 6.77
C ASN A 11 -2.99 1.85 7.14
N LEU A 12 -2.25 2.50 8.03
CA LEU A 12 -0.94 2.02 8.43
C LEU A 12 -0.96 1.26 9.75
N LYS A 13 -2.12 0.78 10.18
CA LYS A 13 -2.20 0.02 11.41
C LYS A 13 -1.28 -1.19 11.37
N PHE A 14 -1.19 -1.85 10.22
CA PHE A 14 -0.34 -3.02 10.10
C PHE A 14 1.14 -2.67 10.27
N VAL A 15 1.54 -1.48 9.84
CA VAL A 15 2.92 -1.03 10.04
C VAL A 15 3.19 -0.81 11.52
N GLY A 16 2.25 -0.15 12.21
CA GLY A 16 2.38 0.07 13.65
C GLY A 16 2.44 -1.25 14.41
N GLU A 17 1.64 -2.22 14.03
CA GLU A 17 1.65 -3.53 14.67
C GLU A 17 2.96 -4.24 14.42
N PHE A 18 3.49 -4.16 13.21
CA PHE A 18 4.79 -4.72 12.89
C PHE A 18 5.87 -4.14 13.80
N MET A 19 5.84 -2.82 13.97
CA MET A 19 6.80 -2.15 14.83
C MET A 19 6.68 -2.62 16.27
N GLU A 20 5.45 -2.71 16.76
CA GLU A 20 5.22 -3.09 18.15
C GLU A 20 5.66 -4.51 18.43
N VAL A 21 5.30 -5.43 17.55
CA VAL A 21 5.65 -6.83 17.72
C VAL A 21 7.16 -7.04 17.70
N ASN A 22 7.88 -6.23 16.93
CA ASN A 22 9.32 -6.37 16.76
C ASN A 22 10.13 -5.39 17.60
N GLY A 23 9.47 -4.63 18.47
CA GLY A 23 10.17 -3.71 19.34
C GLY A 23 10.88 -2.58 18.61
N LEU A 24 10.29 -2.10 17.52
CA LEU A 24 10.91 -1.08 16.69
C LEU A 24 10.33 0.30 17.02
N SER A 25 11.20 1.29 17.08
CA SER A 25 10.78 2.67 17.28
C SER A 25 10.90 3.45 15.98
N THR A 26 10.29 4.62 15.94
CA THR A 26 10.41 5.49 14.77
C THR A 26 11.87 5.86 14.53
N THR A 27 12.63 6.04 15.59
CA THR A 27 14.06 6.36 15.47
C THR A 27 14.82 5.22 14.79
N MET A 28 14.53 3.98 15.19
CA MET A 28 15.20 2.83 14.62
C MET A 28 14.92 2.69 13.13
N ILE A 29 13.66 2.88 12.75
CA ILE A 29 13.29 2.78 11.34
C ILE A 29 13.94 3.90 10.55
N ALA A 30 13.90 5.12 11.08
CA ALA A 30 14.50 6.27 10.40
C ALA A 30 15.98 6.06 10.16
N GLU A 31 16.70 5.53 11.15
CA GLU A 31 18.13 5.27 11.01
C GLU A 31 18.39 4.22 9.93
N LYS A 32 17.58 3.16 9.92
CA LYS A 32 17.74 2.12 8.92
C LYS A 32 17.49 2.63 7.51
N LEU A 33 16.54 3.52 7.35
CA LEU A 33 16.19 4.05 6.04
C LEU A 33 17.01 5.27 5.64
N GLY A 34 17.79 5.82 6.56
CA GLY A 34 18.59 7.00 6.26
C GLY A 34 17.75 8.27 6.09
N ILE A 35 16.66 8.38 6.84
CA ILE A 35 15.79 9.53 6.76
C ILE A 35 15.57 10.11 8.16
N SER A 36 14.85 11.22 8.24
CA SER A 36 14.63 11.85 9.52
C SER A 36 13.57 11.09 10.33
N ARG A 37 13.73 11.12 11.65
CA ARG A 37 12.75 10.52 12.55
C ARG A 37 11.37 11.14 12.35
N GLN A 38 11.34 12.43 12.06
CA GLN A 38 10.08 13.12 11.86
C GLN A 38 9.30 12.59 10.66
N SER A 39 10.01 12.14 9.62
CA SER A 39 9.34 11.57 8.45
C SER A 39 8.54 10.34 8.85
N VAL A 40 9.17 9.43 9.61
CA VAL A 40 8.50 8.21 10.04
C VAL A 40 7.34 8.55 10.98
N TYR A 41 7.57 9.48 11.89
CA TYR A 41 6.53 9.90 12.82
C TYR A 41 5.32 10.45 12.05
N TYR A 42 5.57 11.25 11.01
CA TYR A 42 4.51 11.83 10.21
C TYR A 42 3.68 10.78 9.50
N TRP A 43 4.34 9.76 8.94
CA TRP A 43 3.61 8.71 8.27
C TRP A 43 2.58 8.08 9.20
N LEU A 44 3.01 7.74 10.40
CA LEU A 44 2.12 7.08 11.35
C LEU A 44 1.05 8.03 11.87
N LYS A 45 1.40 9.29 12.07
CA LYS A 45 0.44 10.27 12.56
C LYS A 45 -0.63 10.56 11.52
N LYS A 46 -0.25 10.69 10.25
CA LYS A 46 -1.20 10.94 9.19
C LYS A 46 -1.83 9.67 8.66
N ASP A 47 -1.35 8.52 9.10
CA ASP A 47 -1.86 7.24 8.67
C ASP A 47 -1.70 7.05 7.17
N ASP A 48 -0.59 7.53 6.62
CA ASP A 48 -0.33 7.45 5.20
C ASP A 48 1.16 7.54 4.90
N ALA A 49 1.57 6.87 3.84
CA ALA A 49 2.95 6.91 3.37
C ALA A 49 2.96 6.49 1.91
N MET A 50 4.01 6.91 1.19
CA MET A 50 4.20 6.40 -0.16
C MET A 50 4.43 4.90 -0.10
N MET A 51 3.97 4.20 -1.11
CA MET A 51 4.16 2.75 -1.17
C MET A 51 5.63 2.39 -1.09
N SER A 52 6.48 3.17 -1.75
CA SER A 52 7.92 2.92 -1.71
C SER A 52 8.46 2.93 -0.29
N ASN A 53 7.95 3.80 0.56
CA ASN A 53 8.40 3.86 1.94
C ASN A 53 7.93 2.65 2.73
N ILE A 54 6.72 2.20 2.47
CA ILE A 54 6.20 1.01 3.15
C ILE A 54 7.05 -0.21 2.79
N TYR A 55 7.33 -0.39 1.50
CA TYR A 55 8.17 -1.50 1.08
C TYR A 55 9.56 -1.40 1.70
N ALA A 56 10.11 -0.20 1.75
CA ALA A 56 11.45 0.00 2.29
C ALA A 56 11.52 -0.39 3.77
N ILE A 57 10.48 -0.10 4.54
CA ILE A 57 10.44 -0.48 5.95
C ILE A 57 10.61 -1.99 6.09
N PHE A 58 9.83 -2.75 5.34
CA PHE A 58 9.88 -4.21 5.45
C PHE A 58 11.19 -4.78 4.88
N GLU A 59 11.63 -4.24 3.74
CA GLU A 59 12.85 -4.75 3.11
C GLU A 59 14.07 -4.53 3.98
N THR A 60 14.11 -3.43 4.71
CA THR A 60 15.27 -3.14 5.55
C THR A 60 15.40 -4.15 6.69
N TYR A 61 14.35 -4.89 6.99
CA TYR A 61 14.36 -5.96 7.99
C TYR A 61 14.33 -7.34 7.35
N GLY A 62 14.67 -7.43 6.07
CA GLY A 62 14.76 -8.71 5.38
C GLY A 62 13.44 -9.33 5.01
N LEU A 63 12.40 -8.50 4.91
CA LEU A 63 11.06 -9.00 4.63
C LEU A 63 10.55 -8.46 3.31
N LYS A 64 9.69 -9.25 2.67
CA LYS A 64 9.04 -8.90 1.44
C LYS A 64 7.54 -8.82 1.71
N ILE A 65 6.95 -7.68 1.40
CA ILE A 65 5.52 -7.50 1.58
C ILE A 65 4.87 -7.40 0.20
N ARG A 66 3.70 -7.99 0.06
CA ARG A 66 2.93 -7.96 -1.18
C ARG A 66 1.50 -7.60 -0.85
N PHE A 67 0.90 -6.82 -1.73
CA PHE A 67 -0.49 -6.38 -1.56
C PHE A 67 -1.35 -6.88 -2.69
N ASP A 68 -2.63 -7.06 -2.40
CA ASP A 68 -3.62 -7.44 -3.38
C ASP A 68 -4.93 -6.74 -3.07
N LEU A 69 -5.73 -6.55 -4.10
CA LEU A 69 -7.08 -6.02 -3.97
C LEU A 69 -8.03 -7.18 -4.19
N VAL A 70 -8.86 -7.48 -3.20
CA VAL A 70 -9.81 -8.58 -3.28
C VAL A 70 -11.20 -8.10 -2.91
N GLU A 71 -12.20 -8.77 -3.44
CA GLU A 71 -13.57 -8.44 -3.09
C GLU A 71 -13.83 -8.78 -1.64
N GLU A 72 -14.60 -7.93 -0.97
CA GLU A 72 -14.91 -8.16 0.43
C GLU A 72 -15.61 -9.50 0.60
N GLY A 73 -15.17 -10.23 1.62
CA GLY A 73 -15.76 -11.54 1.91
C GLY A 73 -15.17 -12.69 1.13
N VAL A 74 -14.30 -12.42 0.16
CA VAL A 74 -13.65 -13.48 -0.60
C VAL A 74 -12.43 -13.95 0.15
N GLN A 75 -12.35 -15.28 0.36
CA GLN A 75 -11.25 -15.84 1.11
C GLN A 75 -10.03 -16.08 0.26
N GLU A 76 -10.20 -16.35 -0.99
CA GLU A 76 -9.09 -16.72 -1.84
C GLU A 76 -8.26 -15.53 -2.25
N SER A 77 -6.97 -15.75 -2.25
CA SER A 77 -6.05 -14.71 -2.67
C SER A 77 -5.99 -14.63 -4.19
N PRO A 78 -6.04 -13.42 -4.76
CA PRO A 78 -5.86 -13.29 -6.20
C PRO A 78 -4.47 -13.68 -6.65
N MET A 79 -3.56 -13.90 -5.74
CA MET A 79 -2.22 -14.35 -6.10
C MET A 79 -2.21 -15.73 -6.73
N LYS A 80 -3.31 -16.44 -6.63
CA LYS A 80 -3.40 -17.74 -7.30
C LYS A 80 -3.65 -17.60 -8.78
N ILE A 81 -3.91 -16.40 -9.25
CA ILE A 81 -4.11 -16.19 -10.68
C ILE A 81 -2.76 -16.28 -11.35
N PRO A 82 -2.60 -17.23 -12.27
CA PRO A 82 -1.30 -17.42 -12.91
C PRO A 82 -0.84 -16.17 -13.63
N GLY A 83 0.41 -15.84 -13.47
CA GLY A 83 1.02 -14.76 -14.19
C GLY A 83 0.83 -13.36 -13.62
N VAL A 84 -0.10 -13.18 -12.70
CA VAL A 84 -0.36 -11.84 -12.20
C VAL A 84 0.84 -11.26 -11.50
N GLY A 85 1.42 -12.02 -10.58
CA GLY A 85 2.60 -11.54 -9.88
C GLY A 85 3.88 -11.70 -10.65
N LEU A 86 3.88 -12.60 -11.65
CA LEU A 86 5.08 -12.89 -12.39
C LEU A 86 5.31 -11.93 -13.53
N ALA A 87 4.24 -11.38 -14.08
CA ALA A 87 4.35 -10.55 -15.25
C ALA A 87 4.71 -9.10 -14.95
N THR A 88 4.56 -8.70 -13.70
CA THR A 88 4.74 -7.30 -13.41
C THR A 88 6.20 -6.99 -13.12
N LYS A 89 6.68 -5.92 -13.72
CA LYS A 89 7.97 -5.35 -13.40
C LYS A 89 7.82 -4.23 -12.40
N LYS A 90 6.60 -4.03 -11.89
CA LYS A 90 6.31 -2.95 -10.97
C LYS A 90 5.91 -3.54 -9.64
N PRO A 91 6.88 -3.77 -8.75
CA PRO A 91 6.60 -4.49 -7.51
C PRO A 91 5.78 -3.71 -6.49
N ARG A 92 5.70 -2.40 -6.62
CA ARG A 92 5.03 -1.61 -5.60
C ARG A 92 3.54 -1.42 -5.86
N ILE A 93 3.15 -0.93 -7.02
CA ILE A 93 1.73 -0.74 -7.30
C ILE A 93 1.27 -1.42 -8.57
N GLY A 94 2.06 -2.38 -9.06
CA GLY A 94 1.64 -3.18 -10.21
C GLY A 94 0.32 -3.89 -9.97
N PHE A 95 0.06 -4.33 -8.73
CA PHE A 95 -1.19 -4.99 -8.41
C PHE A 95 -2.39 -4.06 -8.62
N PHE A 96 -2.23 -2.78 -8.33
CA PHE A 96 -3.27 -1.78 -8.51
C PHE A 96 -3.47 -1.51 -10.00
N GLU A 97 -2.38 -1.31 -10.73
CA GLU A 97 -2.45 -1.08 -12.17
C GLU A 97 -3.09 -2.27 -12.88
N SER A 98 -2.69 -3.48 -12.50
CA SER A 98 -3.26 -4.69 -13.09
C SER A 98 -4.75 -4.80 -12.82
N TYR A 99 -5.17 -4.45 -11.61
CA TYR A 99 -6.58 -4.51 -11.26
C TYR A 99 -7.41 -3.58 -12.13
N ILE A 100 -6.99 -2.32 -12.27
CA ILE A 100 -7.79 -1.38 -13.05
C ILE A 100 -7.83 -1.77 -14.52
N LYS A 101 -6.73 -2.32 -15.05
CA LYS A 101 -6.71 -2.80 -16.43
C LYS A 101 -7.68 -3.96 -16.62
N ARG A 102 -7.64 -4.91 -15.70
CA ARG A 102 -8.48 -6.10 -15.80
C ARG A 102 -9.95 -5.76 -15.73
N MET A 103 -10.29 -4.74 -14.91
CA MET A 103 -11.67 -4.33 -14.74
C MET A 103 -12.12 -3.29 -15.76
N GLY A 104 -11.25 -2.91 -16.68
CA GLY A 104 -11.62 -1.94 -17.69
C GLY A 104 -11.77 -0.53 -17.18
N ILE A 105 -11.14 -0.21 -16.06
CA ILE A 105 -11.21 1.13 -15.48
C ILE A 105 -10.14 1.98 -16.09
N LYS A 106 -10.52 3.15 -16.60
CA LYS A 106 -9.58 4.05 -17.23
C LYS A 106 -8.91 4.96 -16.21
N ARG A 107 -7.69 5.40 -16.53
CA ARG A 107 -6.96 6.28 -15.63
C ARG A 107 -7.69 7.59 -15.39
N GLU A 108 -8.42 8.08 -16.38
CA GLU A 108 -9.25 9.27 -16.21
C GLU A 108 -10.29 9.06 -15.12
N GLN A 109 -10.86 7.86 -15.07
CA GLN A 109 -11.86 7.54 -14.05
C GLN A 109 -11.23 7.50 -12.66
N VAL A 110 -10.02 6.96 -12.57
CA VAL A 110 -9.29 6.94 -11.29
C VAL A 110 -9.00 8.37 -10.85
N ALA A 111 -8.54 9.20 -11.79
CA ALA A 111 -8.24 10.60 -11.49
C ALA A 111 -9.47 11.33 -10.97
N GLU A 112 -10.61 11.07 -11.58
CA GLU A 112 -11.85 11.71 -11.17
C GLU A 112 -12.26 11.29 -9.77
N MET A 113 -12.07 10.02 -9.44
CA MET A 113 -12.39 9.52 -8.11
C MET A 113 -11.67 10.31 -7.01
N PHE A 114 -10.46 10.73 -7.29
CA PHE A 114 -9.62 11.37 -6.27
C PHE A 114 -9.47 12.86 -6.46
N GLY A 115 -10.13 13.41 -7.47
CA GLY A 115 -10.02 14.85 -7.72
C GLY A 115 -8.63 15.29 -8.12
N VAL A 116 -7.90 14.41 -8.81
CA VAL A 116 -6.56 14.72 -9.29
C VAL A 116 -6.56 14.70 -10.82
N LYS A 117 -5.47 15.16 -11.41
CA LYS A 117 -5.33 15.18 -12.86
C LYS A 117 -4.94 13.80 -13.37
N LYS A 118 -5.33 13.50 -14.62
CA LYS A 118 -4.95 12.22 -15.21
C LYS A 118 -3.42 12.06 -15.23
N CYS A 119 -2.68 13.13 -15.47
CA CYS A 119 -1.22 13.03 -15.50
C CYS A 119 -0.65 12.62 -14.14
N THR A 120 -1.35 12.94 -13.05
CA THR A 120 -0.94 12.50 -11.73
C THR A 120 -1.03 10.98 -11.64
N VAL A 121 -2.14 10.41 -12.12
CA VAL A 121 -2.32 8.96 -12.14
C VAL A 121 -1.30 8.30 -13.06
N ASP A 122 -1.03 8.91 -14.22
CA ASP A 122 -0.01 8.41 -15.12
C ASP A 122 1.35 8.33 -14.44
N HIS A 123 1.69 9.34 -13.65
CA HIS A 123 2.95 9.36 -12.91
C HIS A 123 3.00 8.25 -11.86
N TRP A 124 1.89 7.97 -11.19
CA TRP A 124 1.88 6.87 -10.23
C TRP A 124 2.38 5.59 -10.90
N PHE A 125 1.81 5.27 -12.05
CA PHE A 125 2.13 4.01 -12.71
C PHE A 125 3.48 4.06 -13.41
N GLN A 126 3.88 5.24 -13.86
CA GLN A 126 5.20 5.38 -14.46
C GLN A 126 6.30 5.15 -13.44
N PHE A 127 6.15 5.68 -12.24
CA PHE A 127 7.15 5.57 -11.20
C PHE A 127 6.87 4.44 -10.21
N ASP A 128 5.79 3.71 -10.44
CA ASP A 128 5.41 2.56 -9.59
C ASP A 128 5.29 2.97 -8.13
N ASP A 129 4.63 4.10 -7.88
CA ASP A 129 4.51 4.62 -6.52
C ASP A 129 3.34 5.57 -6.40
N CYS A 130 2.70 5.55 -5.25
CA CYS A 130 1.67 6.50 -4.88
C CYS A 130 1.48 6.40 -3.38
N PHE A 131 0.71 7.33 -2.81
CA PHE A 131 0.37 7.22 -1.40
C PHE A 131 -0.55 6.03 -1.18
N PHE A 132 -0.31 5.29 -0.12
CA PHE A 132 -1.09 4.11 0.22
C PHE A 132 -2.57 4.46 0.43
N SER A 133 -2.84 5.67 0.91
CA SER A 133 -4.21 6.10 1.14
C SER A 133 -5.06 6.09 -0.14
N TYR A 134 -4.44 6.35 -1.28
CA TYR A 134 -5.18 6.28 -2.55
C TYR A 134 -5.66 4.86 -2.81
N ILE A 135 -4.82 3.88 -2.53
CA ILE A 135 -5.17 2.49 -2.75
C ILE A 135 -6.27 2.06 -1.78
N CYS A 136 -6.15 2.46 -0.52
CA CYS A 136 -7.17 2.15 0.48
C CYS A 136 -8.50 2.80 0.13
N LYS A 137 -8.46 4.04 -0.34
CA LYS A 137 -9.68 4.74 -0.72
C LYS A 137 -10.32 4.11 -1.95
N PHE A 138 -9.49 3.74 -2.92
CA PHE A 138 -9.98 3.04 -4.10
C PHE A 138 -10.69 1.75 -3.70
N ALA A 139 -10.06 0.99 -2.81
CA ALA A 139 -10.66 -0.26 -2.34
C ALA A 139 -12.00 0.00 -1.67
N GLN A 140 -12.06 1.01 -0.81
CA GLN A 140 -13.29 1.35 -0.13
C GLN A 140 -14.40 1.71 -1.11
N LEU A 141 -14.07 2.51 -2.12
CA LEU A 141 -15.05 2.96 -3.09
C LEU A 141 -15.55 1.82 -4.00
N LYS A 142 -14.75 0.78 -4.17
CA LYS A 142 -15.09 -0.33 -5.04
C LYS A 142 -15.54 -1.58 -4.28
N GLY A 143 -15.70 -1.49 -2.97
CA GLY A 143 -16.10 -2.65 -2.18
C GLY A 143 -15.04 -3.71 -2.10
N LEU A 144 -13.79 -3.31 -2.06
CA LEU A 144 -12.66 -4.23 -2.01
C LEU A 144 -11.94 -4.12 -0.68
N GLU A 145 -11.12 -5.14 -0.40
CA GLU A 145 -10.21 -5.09 0.73
C GLU A 145 -8.79 -5.08 0.20
N VAL A 146 -7.92 -4.36 0.91
CA VAL A 146 -6.49 -4.42 0.63
C VAL A 146 -5.93 -5.50 1.52
N LYS A 147 -5.43 -6.56 0.92
CA LYS A 147 -4.82 -7.66 1.65
C LYS A 147 -3.31 -7.61 1.46
N TYR A 148 -2.57 -8.10 2.45
CA TYR A 148 -1.12 -8.13 2.31
C TYR A 148 -0.59 -9.44 2.88
N THR A 149 0.57 -9.84 2.39
CA THR A 149 1.30 -10.99 2.90
C THR A 149 2.74 -10.57 3.10
N VAL A 150 3.36 -11.13 4.12
CA VAL A 150 4.75 -10.83 4.45
C VAL A 150 5.51 -12.14 4.47
N SER A 151 6.67 -12.16 3.83
CA SER A 151 7.53 -13.35 3.83
C SER A 151 8.97 -12.89 3.93
N ARG A 152 9.87 -13.83 4.18
CA ARG A 152 11.28 -13.51 4.20
C ARG A 152 11.80 -13.38 2.78
N ILE A 153 12.74 -12.46 2.58
CA ILE A 153 13.26 -12.22 1.24
C ILE A 153 13.90 -13.45 0.65
N ASN A 154 14.55 -14.26 1.49
CA ASN A 154 15.26 -15.44 1.01
C ASN A 154 14.42 -16.68 0.88
N ASP A 155 13.13 -16.57 1.13
CA ASP A 155 12.22 -17.71 0.98
C ASP A 155 11.52 -17.75 -0.40
#